data_a43542a852f8feede83c90979a5f112a
#
_entry.id   a43542a852f8feede83c90979a5f112a
#
_cell.length_a   1.000
_cell.length_b   1.000
_cell.length_c   1.000
_cell.angle_alpha   90.00
_cell.angle_beta   90.00
_cell.angle_gamma   90.00
#
_symmetry.space_group_name_H-M   'P 1'
#
loop_
_entity.id
_entity.type
_entity.pdbx_description
1 polymer ?
#
loop_
_entity_poly.entity_id
_entity_poly.type
_entity_poly.pdbx_seq_one_letter_code
_entity_poly.pdbx_strand_id
1 'polypeptide(L)'
;MKFNVKNMIIVIELIIILSLLTLISVYFFEDSTVQKNMEIEKKWLIKVEDIPYDLSKANKYEIVQTYLNFSPEMRVRNINDGEFYVLTIKRDTKSLGLVREEYEFLLNEDEYNNLLTKQEGNTIYKARYELENEDGFMMAIDIFSGDLEGLAYLEIEFEDKETAENYGTPNWVIKDITTDLNYKNGHLSRYGIPSSFYEYMK
;
A
#
# COMPACT_ATOMS: atom_id res chain seq x y z
N MET A 1 -19.82 -18.32 -57.11
CA MET A 1 -18.61 -17.63 -56.62
C MET A 1 -17.59 -18.73 -56.22
N LYS A 2 -16.52 -18.93 -56.99
CA LYS A 2 -15.50 -19.94 -56.67
C LYS A 2 -14.60 -19.37 -55.56
N PHE A 3 -14.72 -19.92 -54.37
CA PHE A 3 -13.80 -19.58 -53.26
C PHE A 3 -12.37 -20.00 -53.66
N ASN A 4 -11.46 -19.02 -53.66
CA ASN A 4 -10.08 -19.27 -53.98
C ASN A 4 -9.42 -19.92 -52.75
N VAL A 5 -8.97 -21.18 -52.87
CA VAL A 5 -8.32 -21.97 -51.82
C VAL A 5 -7.14 -21.20 -51.17
N LYS A 6 -6.43 -20.42 -51.97
CA LYS A 6 -5.29 -19.59 -51.53
C LYS A 6 -5.75 -18.50 -50.52
N ASN A 7 -6.90 -17.87 -50.77
CA ASN A 7 -7.46 -16.86 -49.85
C ASN A 7 -8.00 -17.50 -48.56
N MET A 8 -8.48 -18.73 -48.65
CA MET A 8 -8.96 -19.48 -47.46
C MET A 8 -7.78 -19.86 -46.56
N ILE A 9 -6.64 -20.26 -47.12
CA ILE A 9 -5.41 -20.57 -46.34
C ILE A 9 -4.91 -19.30 -45.62
N ILE A 10 -4.85 -18.16 -46.30
CA ILE A 10 -4.44 -16.87 -45.71
C ILE A 10 -5.36 -16.47 -44.54
N VAL A 11 -6.69 -16.66 -44.67
CA VAL A 11 -7.64 -16.37 -43.59
C VAL A 11 -7.43 -17.28 -42.38
N ILE A 12 -7.17 -18.57 -42.59
CA ILE A 12 -6.89 -19.53 -41.53
C ILE A 12 -5.59 -19.17 -40.80
N GLU A 13 -4.52 -18.82 -41.53
CA GLU A 13 -3.24 -18.39 -40.97
C GLU A 13 -3.41 -17.11 -40.11
N LEU A 14 -4.19 -16.13 -40.59
CA LEU A 14 -4.50 -14.90 -39.81
C LEU A 14 -5.28 -15.19 -38.54
N ILE A 15 -6.26 -16.11 -38.56
CA ILE A 15 -7.00 -16.53 -37.38
C ILE A 15 -6.07 -17.23 -36.37
N ILE A 16 -5.19 -18.08 -36.81
CA ILE A 16 -4.21 -18.77 -35.94
C ILE A 16 -3.23 -17.74 -35.32
N ILE A 17 -2.72 -16.79 -36.08
CA ILE A 17 -1.84 -15.73 -35.57
C ILE A 17 -2.59 -14.86 -34.54
N LEU A 18 -3.84 -14.48 -34.82
CA LEU A 18 -4.65 -13.69 -33.90
C LEU A 18 -4.95 -14.44 -32.59
N SER A 19 -5.24 -15.75 -32.69
CA SER A 19 -5.45 -16.59 -31.50
C SER A 19 -4.18 -16.80 -30.68
N LEU A 20 -3.02 -16.94 -31.32
CA LEU A 20 -1.72 -16.97 -30.66
C LEU A 20 -1.38 -15.65 -29.97
N LEU A 21 -1.65 -14.51 -30.62
CA LEU A 21 -1.44 -13.18 -30.02
C LEU A 21 -2.36 -12.94 -28.81
N THR A 22 -3.61 -13.41 -28.84
CA THR A 22 -4.51 -13.34 -27.69
C THR A 22 -4.07 -14.27 -26.58
N LEU A 23 -3.62 -15.48 -26.85
CA LEU A 23 -3.05 -16.40 -25.86
C LEU A 23 -1.78 -15.83 -25.23
N ILE A 24 -0.89 -15.23 -26.01
CA ILE A 24 0.30 -14.55 -25.50
C ILE A 24 -0.07 -13.34 -24.64
N SER A 25 -1.04 -12.53 -25.05
CA SER A 25 -1.49 -11.40 -24.23
C SER A 25 -2.12 -11.84 -22.92
N VAL A 26 -2.92 -12.90 -22.91
CA VAL A 26 -3.48 -13.48 -21.68
C VAL A 26 -2.36 -14.05 -20.80
N TYR A 27 -1.39 -14.77 -21.37
CA TYR A 27 -0.24 -15.31 -20.62
C TYR A 27 0.63 -14.20 -20.00
N PHE A 28 0.88 -13.11 -20.71
CA PHE A 28 1.59 -11.94 -20.16
C PHE A 28 0.74 -11.12 -19.18
N PHE A 29 -0.58 -11.20 -19.23
CA PHE A 29 -1.47 -10.51 -18.30
C PHE A 29 -1.69 -11.31 -17.00
N GLU A 30 -1.63 -12.63 -17.03
CA GLU A 30 -1.75 -13.50 -15.85
C GLU A 30 -0.47 -13.56 -14.99
N ASP A 31 0.70 -13.22 -15.55
CA ASP A 31 1.99 -13.35 -14.85
C ASP A 31 2.46 -12.06 -14.15
N SER A 32 1.65 -11.00 -14.12
CA SER A 32 2.00 -9.78 -13.37
C SER A 32 1.37 -9.75 -11.98
N THR A 33 1.72 -10.73 -11.13
CA THR A 33 1.43 -10.70 -9.68
C THR A 33 2.27 -9.66 -8.94
N VAL A 34 3.18 -8.97 -9.65
CA VAL A 34 4.09 -7.95 -9.10
C VAL A 34 3.65 -6.57 -9.55
N GLN A 35 3.17 -5.75 -8.63
CA GLN A 35 3.00 -4.32 -8.86
C GLN A 35 4.29 -3.60 -8.43
N LYS A 36 4.91 -2.89 -9.35
CA LYS A 36 6.00 -1.95 -9.05
C LYS A 36 5.46 -0.53 -9.11
N ASN A 37 5.48 0.17 -8.00
CA ASN A 37 5.06 1.56 -7.90
C ASN A 37 6.17 2.45 -7.34
N MET A 38 6.14 3.73 -7.70
CA MET A 38 6.83 4.76 -6.94
C MET A 38 5.80 5.31 -5.96
N GLU A 39 5.93 4.95 -4.71
CA GLU A 39 5.10 5.48 -3.62
C GLU A 39 5.57 6.90 -3.29
N ILE A 40 4.68 7.87 -3.43
CA ILE A 40 4.90 9.28 -3.06
C ILE A 40 3.85 9.64 -2.03
N GLU A 41 4.23 9.63 -0.76
CA GLU A 41 3.30 9.71 0.37
C GLU A 41 3.65 10.86 1.30
N LYS A 42 2.63 11.62 1.71
CA LYS A 42 2.72 12.47 2.91
C LYS A 42 1.94 11.85 4.06
N LYS A 43 2.46 12.06 5.26
CA LYS A 43 1.93 11.46 6.48
C LYS A 43 1.86 12.47 7.60
N TRP A 44 0.73 12.46 8.33
CA TRP A 44 0.52 13.32 9.48
C TRP A 44 0.05 12.53 10.70
N LEU A 45 0.52 12.97 11.86
CA LEU A 45 -0.02 12.54 13.14
C LEU A 45 -1.36 13.24 13.38
N ILE A 46 -2.37 12.48 13.81
CA ILE A 46 -3.73 12.99 14.06
C ILE A 46 -4.26 12.51 15.40
N LYS A 47 -5.30 13.20 15.92
CA LYS A 47 -6.17 12.66 16.97
C LYS A 47 -7.45 12.13 16.35
N VAL A 48 -7.92 10.98 16.86
CA VAL A 48 -9.14 10.34 16.32
C VAL A 48 -10.37 11.25 16.53
N GLU A 49 -10.42 11.98 17.63
CA GLU A 49 -11.50 12.92 17.97
C GLU A 49 -11.54 14.16 17.06
N ASP A 50 -10.42 14.51 16.41
CA ASP A 50 -10.32 15.70 15.55
C ASP A 50 -10.60 15.39 14.07
N ILE A 51 -10.88 14.11 13.71
CA ILE A 51 -11.16 13.70 12.34
C ILE A 51 -12.47 14.34 11.87
N PRO A 52 -12.46 15.21 10.81
CA PRO A 52 -13.64 15.90 10.36
C PRO A 52 -14.56 15.08 9.44
N TYR A 53 -14.23 13.81 9.19
CA TYR A 53 -14.90 12.93 8.24
C TYR A 53 -15.71 11.84 8.96
N ASP A 54 -16.85 11.48 8.35
CA ASP A 54 -17.68 10.37 8.80
C ASP A 54 -17.08 9.03 8.35
N LEU A 55 -16.27 8.41 9.21
CA LEU A 55 -15.59 7.15 8.92
C LEU A 55 -16.54 5.97 8.65
N SER A 56 -17.84 6.09 8.99
CA SER A 56 -18.82 5.05 8.65
C SER A 56 -19.10 4.95 7.14
N LYS A 57 -18.69 5.95 6.37
CA LYS A 57 -18.82 6.02 4.91
C LYS A 57 -17.53 5.62 4.17
N ALA A 58 -16.44 5.45 4.89
CA ALA A 58 -15.16 5.05 4.34
C ALA A 58 -15.11 3.53 4.06
N ASN A 59 -14.27 3.12 3.11
CA ASN A 59 -13.89 1.73 2.99
C ASN A 59 -12.98 1.37 4.16
N LYS A 60 -13.39 0.39 4.96
CA LYS A 60 -12.64 -0.04 6.14
C LYS A 60 -11.90 -1.33 5.87
N TYR A 61 -10.62 -1.39 6.29
CA TYR A 61 -9.77 -2.56 6.24
C TYR A 61 -9.17 -2.83 7.61
N GLU A 62 -9.33 -4.05 8.11
CA GLU A 62 -8.59 -4.53 9.30
C GLU A 62 -7.25 -5.10 8.83
N ILE A 63 -6.14 -4.57 9.34
CA ILE A 63 -4.80 -4.91 8.86
C ILE A 63 -3.96 -5.45 10.01
N VAL A 64 -3.47 -6.68 9.83
CA VAL A 64 -2.42 -7.30 10.65
C VAL A 64 -1.13 -7.28 9.83
N GLN A 65 -0.12 -6.54 10.29
CA GLN A 65 1.12 -6.30 9.55
C GLN A 65 2.33 -6.80 10.33
N THR A 66 3.13 -7.66 9.71
CA THR A 66 4.30 -8.27 10.30
C THR A 66 5.53 -8.02 9.44
N TYR A 67 6.61 -7.54 10.04
CA TYR A 67 7.89 -7.31 9.35
C TYR A 67 8.72 -8.58 9.28
N LEU A 68 9.38 -8.80 8.14
CA LEU A 68 10.29 -9.90 7.87
C LEU A 68 11.74 -9.42 7.81
N ASN A 69 11.93 -8.15 7.47
CA ASN A 69 13.24 -7.48 7.39
C ASN A 69 13.04 -5.95 7.37
N PHE A 70 14.01 -5.20 7.87
CA PHE A 70 13.94 -3.74 7.94
C PHE A 70 14.83 -3.01 6.93
N SER A 71 15.73 -3.72 6.22
CA SER A 71 16.58 -3.11 5.18
C SER A 71 17.04 -4.17 4.15
N PRO A 72 16.41 -4.22 2.96
CA PRO A 72 15.23 -3.49 2.54
C PRO A 72 14.04 -3.80 3.46
N GLU A 73 13.11 -2.85 3.57
CA GLU A 73 11.90 -3.09 4.34
C GLU A 73 11.04 -4.16 3.65
N MET A 74 10.78 -5.26 4.36
CA MET A 74 9.93 -6.35 3.88
C MET A 74 8.87 -6.65 4.93
N ARG A 75 7.60 -6.70 4.53
CA ARG A 75 6.48 -6.99 5.43
C ARG A 75 5.43 -7.84 4.74
N VAL A 76 4.73 -8.64 5.53
CA VAL A 76 3.50 -9.30 5.10
C VAL A 76 2.30 -8.70 5.81
N ARG A 77 1.18 -8.63 5.11
CA ARG A 77 -0.09 -8.14 5.63
C ARG A 77 -1.16 -9.19 5.45
N ASN A 78 -1.96 -9.41 6.51
CA ASN A 78 -3.27 -10.04 6.43
C ASN A 78 -4.31 -8.93 6.50
N ILE A 79 -5.21 -8.87 5.52
CA ILE A 79 -6.22 -7.84 5.39
C ILE A 79 -7.58 -8.52 5.50
N ASN A 80 -8.47 -7.97 6.34
CA ASN A 80 -9.83 -8.43 6.57
C ASN A 80 -9.90 -9.93 6.92
N ASP A 81 -9.06 -10.37 7.87
CA ASP A 81 -9.04 -11.75 8.39
C ASP A 81 -8.88 -12.82 7.29
N GLY A 82 -7.95 -12.58 6.37
CA GLY A 82 -7.58 -13.52 5.31
C GLY A 82 -8.28 -13.32 3.97
N GLU A 83 -8.98 -12.22 3.78
CA GLU A 83 -9.50 -11.86 2.46
C GLU A 83 -8.36 -11.64 1.46
N PHE A 84 -7.27 -10.98 1.92
CA PHE A 84 -6.05 -10.78 1.14
C PHE A 84 -4.80 -10.96 1.99
N TYR A 85 -3.80 -11.63 1.41
CA TYR A 85 -2.44 -11.69 1.94
C TYR A 85 -1.48 -11.00 0.98
N VAL A 86 -0.67 -10.06 1.48
CA VAL A 86 0.21 -9.23 0.64
C VAL A 86 1.61 -9.20 1.22
N LEU A 87 2.62 -9.52 0.40
CA LEU A 87 4.02 -9.22 0.68
C LEU A 87 4.36 -7.87 0.04
N THR A 88 4.88 -6.94 0.85
CA THR A 88 5.37 -5.65 0.38
C THR A 88 6.88 -5.55 0.60
N ILE A 89 7.62 -5.11 -0.42
CA ILE A 89 9.04 -4.77 -0.32
C ILE A 89 9.21 -3.29 -0.65
N LYS A 90 9.78 -2.51 0.29
CA LYS A 90 10.04 -1.08 0.09
C LYS A 90 11.54 -0.80 0.12
N ARG A 91 11.98 0.05 -0.80
CA ARG A 91 13.36 0.56 -0.87
C ARG A 91 13.34 2.07 -0.79
N ASP A 92 14.15 2.61 0.10
CA ASP A 92 14.30 4.06 0.20
C ASP A 92 15.03 4.61 -1.04
N THR A 93 14.53 5.74 -1.51
CA THR A 93 15.21 6.56 -2.51
C THR A 93 16.04 7.67 -1.82
N LYS A 94 16.67 8.54 -2.60
CA LYS A 94 17.39 9.70 -2.04
C LYS A 94 16.46 10.78 -1.46
N SER A 95 15.13 10.61 -1.56
CA SER A 95 14.12 11.59 -1.14
C SER A 95 13.63 11.41 0.31
N LEU A 96 14.43 10.82 1.20
CA LEU A 96 14.24 10.76 2.66
C LEU A 96 12.78 10.43 3.10
N GLY A 97 12.21 9.37 2.53
CA GLY A 97 10.92 8.84 2.98
C GLY A 97 9.68 9.44 2.31
N LEU A 98 9.82 10.52 1.51
CA LEU A 98 8.71 11.02 0.68
C LEU A 98 8.48 10.13 -0.55
N VAL A 99 9.56 9.61 -1.16
CA VAL A 99 9.49 8.78 -2.36
C VAL A 99 10.21 7.46 -2.13
N ARG A 100 9.52 6.34 -2.32
CA ARG A 100 10.05 4.98 -2.15
C ARG A 100 9.72 4.12 -3.36
N GLU A 101 10.60 3.17 -3.69
CA GLU A 101 10.22 2.07 -4.59
C GLU A 101 9.45 1.02 -3.79
N GLU A 102 8.26 0.67 -4.27
CA GLU A 102 7.40 -0.34 -3.68
C GLU A 102 7.13 -1.47 -4.65
N TYR A 103 7.19 -2.70 -4.13
CA TYR A 103 6.82 -3.92 -4.85
C TYR A 103 5.82 -4.68 -4.00
N GLU A 104 4.68 -5.04 -4.58
CA GLU A 104 3.67 -5.82 -3.91
C GLU A 104 3.41 -7.14 -4.63
N PHE A 105 3.19 -8.19 -3.84
CA PHE A 105 2.91 -9.54 -4.30
C PHE A 105 1.70 -10.06 -3.53
N LEU A 106 0.68 -10.52 -4.24
CA LEU A 106 -0.39 -11.29 -3.61
C LEU A 106 0.15 -12.67 -3.22
N LEU A 107 -0.19 -13.09 -2.03
CA LEU A 107 0.18 -14.38 -1.47
C LEU A 107 -1.06 -15.24 -1.27
N ASN A 108 -0.90 -16.56 -1.33
CA ASN A 108 -1.86 -17.46 -0.73
C ASN A 108 -1.61 -17.62 0.78
N GLU A 109 -2.53 -18.27 1.49
CA GLU A 109 -2.46 -18.45 2.95
C GLU A 109 -1.21 -19.26 3.38
N ASP A 110 -0.83 -20.29 2.64
CA ASP A 110 0.34 -21.13 2.96
C ASP A 110 1.64 -20.31 2.82
N GLU A 111 1.77 -19.50 1.77
CA GLU A 111 2.90 -18.59 1.57
C GLU A 111 2.99 -17.55 2.69
N TYR A 112 1.86 -16.93 3.06
CA TYR A 112 1.79 -16.00 4.17
C TYR A 112 2.24 -16.64 5.49
N ASN A 113 1.69 -17.79 5.83
CA ASN A 113 2.03 -18.53 7.05
C ASN A 113 3.51 -18.95 7.10
N ASN A 114 4.07 -19.37 5.95
CA ASN A 114 5.50 -19.68 5.84
C ASN A 114 6.38 -18.45 6.08
N LEU A 115 5.99 -17.28 5.53
CA LEU A 115 6.74 -16.03 5.72
C LEU A 115 6.66 -15.53 7.16
N LEU A 116 5.54 -15.70 7.86
CA LEU A 116 5.40 -15.33 9.28
C LEU A 116 6.46 -15.99 10.17
N THR A 117 6.98 -17.18 9.81
CA THR A 117 8.08 -17.82 10.55
C THR A 117 9.38 -17.02 10.55
N LYS A 118 9.48 -15.97 9.74
CA LYS A 118 10.64 -15.07 9.61
C LYS A 118 10.40 -13.71 10.26
N GLN A 119 9.38 -13.60 11.09
CA GLN A 119 9.01 -12.36 11.76
C GLN A 119 10.20 -11.71 12.47
N GLU A 120 10.37 -10.41 12.23
CA GLU A 120 11.23 -9.52 13.00
C GLU A 120 10.38 -8.39 13.59
N GLY A 121 10.66 -8.02 14.87
CA GLY A 121 9.88 -6.99 15.58
C GLY A 121 8.48 -7.46 15.99
N ASN A 122 7.65 -6.51 16.42
CA ASN A 122 6.28 -6.75 16.88
C ASN A 122 5.29 -6.60 15.72
N THR A 123 4.23 -7.41 15.75
CA THR A 123 3.13 -7.28 14.79
C THR A 123 2.36 -6.00 15.07
N ILE A 124 1.99 -5.28 14.01
CA ILE A 124 1.18 -4.07 14.05
C ILE A 124 -0.26 -4.43 13.70
N TYR A 125 -1.19 -3.95 14.52
CA TYR A 125 -2.62 -4.05 14.30
C TYR A 125 -3.19 -2.66 14.05
N LYS A 126 -3.96 -2.48 12.99
CA LYS A 126 -4.63 -1.21 12.69
C LYS A 126 -5.91 -1.40 11.87
N ALA A 127 -6.84 -0.48 12.04
CA ALA A 127 -7.93 -0.27 11.11
C ALA A 127 -7.56 0.88 10.16
N ARG A 128 -7.65 0.63 8.86
CA ARG A 128 -7.46 1.63 7.81
C ARG A 128 -8.82 2.03 7.25
N TYR A 129 -9.05 3.33 7.17
CA TYR A 129 -10.24 3.91 6.55
C TYR A 129 -9.83 4.71 5.32
N GLU A 130 -10.32 4.31 4.15
CA GLU A 130 -10.02 4.97 2.88
C GLU A 130 -11.22 5.77 2.39
N LEU A 131 -11.01 7.03 2.09
CA LEU A 131 -12.02 7.95 1.58
C LEU A 131 -11.37 9.09 0.81
N GLU A 132 -12.14 9.72 -0.08
CA GLU A 132 -11.71 10.90 -0.82
C GLU A 132 -11.91 12.17 0.02
N ASN A 133 -10.94 13.08 0.00
CA ASN A 133 -11.06 14.38 0.65
C ASN A 133 -11.74 15.41 -0.28
N GLU A 134 -11.95 16.63 0.23
CA GLU A 134 -12.61 17.71 -0.53
C GLU A 134 -11.82 18.18 -1.77
N ASP A 135 -10.51 17.94 -1.80
CA ASP A 135 -9.61 18.29 -2.91
C ASP A 135 -9.52 17.16 -3.96
N GLY A 136 -10.22 16.03 -3.75
CA GLY A 136 -10.24 14.88 -4.67
C GLY A 136 -9.08 13.91 -4.49
N PHE A 137 -8.30 14.01 -3.38
CA PHE A 137 -7.26 13.04 -3.07
C PHE A 137 -7.82 11.88 -2.25
N MET A 138 -7.44 10.66 -2.61
CA MET A 138 -7.65 9.50 -1.75
C MET A 138 -6.75 9.60 -0.53
N MET A 139 -7.35 9.54 0.65
CA MET A 139 -6.62 9.53 1.91
C MET A 139 -6.90 8.23 2.66
N ALA A 140 -5.90 7.77 3.41
CA ALA A 140 -5.98 6.66 4.31
C ALA A 140 -5.82 7.17 5.76
N ILE A 141 -6.79 6.85 6.62
CA ILE A 141 -6.73 7.10 8.06
C ILE A 141 -6.45 5.77 8.74
N ASP A 142 -5.25 5.63 9.32
CA ASP A 142 -4.82 4.48 10.08
C ASP A 142 -5.04 4.72 11.57
N ILE A 143 -5.86 3.90 12.20
CA ILE A 143 -6.07 3.90 13.65
C ILE A 143 -5.46 2.63 14.22
N PHE A 144 -4.43 2.77 15.03
CA PHE A 144 -3.67 1.65 15.58
C PHE A 144 -4.33 1.08 16.83
N SER A 145 -4.05 -0.20 17.11
CA SER A 145 -4.54 -0.91 18.29
C SER A 145 -3.43 -1.78 18.91
N GLY A 146 -3.73 -2.46 20.02
CA GLY A 146 -2.76 -3.25 20.77
C GLY A 146 -1.64 -2.41 21.35
N ASP A 147 -0.38 -2.80 21.13
CA ASP A 147 0.80 -2.09 21.67
C ASP A 147 0.95 -0.66 21.14
N LEU A 148 0.24 -0.29 20.08
CA LEU A 148 0.26 1.04 19.45
C LEU A 148 -1.07 1.79 19.66
N GLU A 149 -1.90 1.37 20.59
CA GLU A 149 -3.19 2.02 20.87
C GLU A 149 -3.02 3.50 21.20
N GLY A 150 -3.91 4.32 20.65
CA GLY A 150 -3.90 5.79 20.74
C GLY A 150 -3.16 6.49 19.62
N LEU A 151 -2.34 5.76 18.84
CA LEU A 151 -1.69 6.30 17.65
C LEU A 151 -2.67 6.32 16.47
N ALA A 152 -2.69 7.42 15.72
CA ALA A 152 -3.43 7.49 14.47
C ALA A 152 -2.72 8.37 13.44
N TYR A 153 -2.83 8.00 12.17
CA TYR A 153 -2.20 8.68 11.03
C TYR A 153 -3.22 9.06 9.98
N LEU A 154 -2.96 10.17 9.32
CA LEU A 154 -3.46 10.48 7.99
C LEU A 154 -2.32 10.24 7.00
N GLU A 155 -2.59 9.50 5.93
CA GLU A 155 -1.69 9.28 4.79
C GLU A 155 -2.41 9.75 3.52
N ILE A 156 -1.69 10.44 2.63
CA ILE A 156 -2.17 10.79 1.28
C ILE A 156 -1.06 10.41 0.30
N GLU A 157 -1.41 9.62 -0.71
CA GLU A 157 -0.53 9.28 -1.82
C GLU A 157 -0.76 10.24 -2.99
N PHE A 158 0.33 10.57 -3.69
CA PHE A 158 0.34 11.53 -4.79
C PHE A 158 0.91 10.88 -6.05
N GLU A 159 0.41 11.29 -7.20
CA GLU A 159 0.89 10.81 -8.50
C GLU A 159 2.30 11.32 -8.82
N ASP A 160 2.66 12.50 -8.32
CA ASP A 160 3.96 13.13 -8.54
C ASP A 160 4.47 13.91 -7.32
N LYS A 161 5.78 14.12 -7.30
CA LYS A 161 6.49 14.78 -6.21
C LYS A 161 6.14 16.28 -6.08
N GLU A 162 5.90 16.97 -7.20
CA GLU A 162 5.59 18.40 -7.20
C GLU A 162 4.24 18.65 -6.52
N THR A 163 3.25 17.85 -6.84
CA THR A 163 1.93 17.86 -6.19
C THR A 163 2.06 17.60 -4.70
N ALA A 164 2.84 16.58 -4.31
CA ALA A 164 3.08 16.27 -2.89
C ALA A 164 3.75 17.43 -2.14
N GLU A 165 4.81 18.03 -2.72
CA GLU A 165 5.53 19.15 -2.09
C GLU A 165 4.67 20.41 -1.95
N ASN A 166 3.75 20.66 -2.90
CA ASN A 166 2.84 21.81 -2.87
C ASN A 166 1.58 21.56 -2.02
N TYR A 167 1.26 20.33 -1.67
CA TYR A 167 0.10 20.01 -0.84
C TYR A 167 0.31 20.51 0.60
N GLY A 168 -0.61 21.39 1.03
CA GLY A 168 -0.57 22.00 2.35
C GLY A 168 -0.84 21.01 3.49
N THR A 169 -0.42 21.35 4.70
CA THR A 169 -0.78 20.58 5.90
C THR A 169 -2.25 20.84 6.25
N PRO A 170 -3.11 19.81 6.37
CA PRO A 170 -4.50 19.98 6.80
C PRO A 170 -4.57 20.63 8.19
N ASN A 171 -5.58 21.47 8.42
CA ASN A 171 -5.68 22.27 9.63
C ASN A 171 -6.11 21.49 10.90
N TRP A 172 -6.53 20.25 10.74
CA TRP A 172 -6.99 19.35 11.81
C TRP A 172 -5.95 18.30 12.24
N VAL A 173 -4.77 18.28 11.60
CA VAL A 173 -3.69 17.37 11.97
C VAL A 173 -2.78 17.99 13.03
N ILE A 174 -2.06 17.16 13.77
CA ILE A 174 -1.16 17.59 14.83
C ILE A 174 0.19 18.02 14.25
N LYS A 175 0.77 17.16 13.39
CA LYS A 175 2.15 17.33 12.92
C LYS A 175 2.39 16.56 11.61
N ASP A 176 3.11 17.18 10.67
CA ASP A 176 3.68 16.47 9.53
C ASP A 176 4.83 15.57 10.02
N ILE A 177 4.69 14.27 9.78
CA ILE A 177 5.65 13.22 10.15
C ILE A 177 6.18 12.47 8.93
N THR A 178 6.02 13.02 7.72
CA THR A 178 6.38 12.40 6.45
C THR A 178 7.84 11.92 6.45
N THR A 179 8.75 12.74 6.97
CA THR A 179 10.20 12.46 7.00
C THR A 179 10.70 12.00 8.38
N ASP A 180 9.83 11.93 9.39
CA ASP A 180 10.22 11.50 10.73
C ASP A 180 10.28 9.96 10.80
N LEU A 181 11.51 9.44 10.81
CA LEU A 181 11.76 7.99 10.79
C LEU A 181 11.20 7.27 12.02
N ASN A 182 11.01 7.97 13.15
CA ASN A 182 10.47 7.37 14.36
C ASN A 182 8.99 6.99 14.23
N TYR A 183 8.26 7.61 13.30
CA TYR A 183 6.86 7.33 13.00
C TYR A 183 6.66 6.39 11.80
N LYS A 184 7.73 5.86 11.20
CA LYS A 184 7.60 4.80 10.20
C LYS A 184 7.15 3.49 10.85
N ASN A 185 6.25 2.76 10.20
CA ASN A 185 5.71 1.52 10.74
C ASN A 185 6.82 0.50 11.10
N GLY A 186 7.92 0.45 10.34
CA GLY A 186 9.09 -0.39 10.67
C GLY A 186 9.75 0.02 11.99
N HIS A 187 9.81 1.31 12.32
CA HIS A 187 10.31 1.77 13.61
C HIS A 187 9.34 1.40 14.74
N LEU A 188 8.03 1.63 14.53
CA LEU A 188 6.99 1.29 15.50
C LEU A 188 6.99 -0.21 15.84
N SER A 189 7.15 -1.07 14.83
CA SER A 189 7.27 -2.53 15.02
C SER A 189 8.45 -2.93 15.91
N ARG A 190 9.57 -2.18 15.86
CA ARG A 190 10.79 -2.49 16.63
C ARG A 190 10.79 -1.86 18.02
N TYR A 191 10.31 -0.64 18.14
CA TYR A 191 10.55 0.21 19.31
C TYR A 191 9.29 0.75 19.98
N GLY A 192 8.11 0.51 19.37
CA GLY A 192 6.83 1.02 19.86
C GLY A 192 6.63 2.51 19.57
N ILE A 193 5.71 3.12 20.28
CA ILE A 193 5.35 4.54 20.12
C ILE A 193 6.52 5.43 20.59
N PRO A 194 6.98 6.39 19.75
CA PRO A 194 8.05 7.32 20.13
C PRO A 194 7.65 8.17 21.35
N SER A 195 8.58 8.47 22.25
CA SER A 195 8.32 9.30 23.42
C SER A 195 7.79 10.70 23.08
N SER A 196 8.20 11.26 21.94
CA SER A 196 7.70 12.55 21.42
C SER A 196 6.19 12.54 21.15
N PHE A 197 5.58 11.40 20.91
CA PHE A 197 4.13 11.26 20.74
C PHE A 197 3.37 11.84 21.95
N TYR A 198 3.80 11.49 23.15
CA TYR A 198 3.12 11.92 24.38
C TYR A 198 3.22 13.44 24.66
N GLU A 199 4.15 14.14 23.99
CA GLU A 199 4.25 15.60 24.05
C GLU A 199 3.17 16.26 23.18
N TYR A 200 2.80 15.64 22.07
CA TYR A 200 1.74 16.12 21.16
C TYR A 200 0.32 15.81 21.66
N MET A 201 0.17 14.83 22.56
CA MET A 201 -1.13 14.41 23.08
C MET A 201 -1.53 15.13 24.39
N LYS A 202 -0.69 16.03 24.88
CA LYS A 202 -1.00 16.90 26.03
C LYS A 202 -1.88 18.07 25.60
#